data_4b544fcd8244214831dc92bd8187d18a
#
_entry.id   4b544fcd8244214831dc92bd8187d18a
#
_cell.length_a   1.000
_cell.length_b   1.000
_cell.length_c   1.000
_cell.angle_alpha   90.00
_cell.angle_beta   90.00
_cell.angle_gamma   90.00
#
_symmetry.space_group_name_H-M   'P 1'
#
loop_
_entity.id
_entity.type
_entity.pdbx_description
1 polymer ?
#
loop_
_entity_poly.entity_id
_entity_poly.type
_entity_poly.pdbx_seq_one_letter_code
_entity_poly.pdbx_strand_id
1 'polypeptide(L)'
;LTTICTNDFELYKNTNMGNSAGYSSSKAALNQLTVWFASALSPKIRVNSISPGGVYRNQPATFVKKYISKCLLGKMASEENIVGPVIFLASDLSSYITGQNLVIDGGYSKV
;
A
#
# COMPACT_ATOMS: atom_id res chain seq x y z
N LEU A 1 -1.55 2.31 2.04
CA LEU A 1 -0.42 2.78 2.86
C LEU A 1 -0.88 3.34 4.21
N THR A 2 -2.00 4.02 4.25
CA THR A 2 -2.59 4.64 5.47
C THR A 2 -2.89 3.66 6.60
N THR A 3 -2.77 2.37 6.37
CA THR A 3 -2.95 1.32 7.37
C THR A 3 -1.68 0.99 8.15
N ILE A 4 -0.54 1.48 7.69
CA ILE A 4 0.79 1.15 8.22
C ILE A 4 1.60 2.37 8.63
N CYS A 5 1.20 3.57 8.23
CA CYS A 5 1.80 4.82 8.67
C CYS A 5 0.74 5.89 8.91
N THR A 6 1.10 6.91 9.65
CA THR A 6 0.25 8.08 9.92
C THR A 6 -0.05 8.83 8.63
N ASN A 7 -1.26 9.38 8.54
CA ASN A 7 -1.61 10.29 7.45
C ASN A 7 -0.79 11.58 7.56
N ASP A 8 -0.07 11.88 6.51
CA ASP A 8 0.66 13.12 6.38
C ASP A 8 -0.22 14.17 5.67
N PHE A 9 -0.94 14.95 6.45
CA PHE A 9 -1.85 15.99 5.92
C PHE A 9 -1.10 17.13 5.20
N GLU A 10 0.20 17.31 5.45
CA GLU A 10 1.01 18.31 4.74
C GLU A 10 1.13 18.02 3.24
N LEU A 11 1.03 16.75 2.84
CA LEU A 11 1.01 16.36 1.42
C LEU A 11 -0.13 17.00 0.66
N TYR A 12 -1.27 17.17 1.31
CA TYR A 12 -2.51 17.60 0.67
C TYR A 12 -2.70 19.13 0.69
N LYS A 13 -1.89 19.87 1.45
CA LYS A 13 -1.97 21.33 1.50
C LYS A 13 -1.77 21.94 0.12
N ASN A 14 -2.66 22.88 -0.25
CA ASN A 14 -2.72 23.54 -1.55
C ASN A 14 -3.04 22.58 -2.71
N THR A 15 -3.80 21.52 -2.44
CA THR A 15 -4.34 20.59 -3.44
C THR A 15 -5.82 20.35 -3.19
N ASN A 16 -6.53 19.84 -4.19
CA ASN A 16 -7.92 19.36 -4.05
C ASN A 16 -7.98 17.89 -3.59
N MET A 17 -6.87 17.35 -3.12
CA MET A 17 -6.75 15.97 -2.64
C MET A 17 -6.92 15.90 -1.13
N GLY A 18 -7.28 14.72 -0.64
CA GLY A 18 -7.41 14.49 0.79
C GLY A 18 -7.53 13.00 1.10
N ASN A 19 -7.50 12.70 2.39
CA ASN A 19 -7.69 11.36 2.90
C ASN A 19 -8.58 11.43 4.14
N SER A 20 -9.73 10.75 4.09
CA SER A 20 -10.70 10.74 5.18
C SER A 20 -10.39 9.66 6.21
N ALA A 21 -10.88 9.86 7.45
CA ALA A 21 -10.81 8.83 8.49
C ALA A 21 -11.53 7.56 8.06
N GLY A 22 -12.67 7.68 7.36
CA GLY A 22 -13.41 6.52 6.82
C GLY A 22 -12.60 5.71 5.82
N TYR A 23 -11.86 6.37 4.92
CA TYR A 23 -10.95 5.69 4.01
C TYR A 23 -9.87 4.91 4.77
N SER A 24 -9.19 5.56 5.70
CA SER A 24 -8.12 4.92 6.49
C SER A 24 -8.65 3.73 7.29
N SER A 25 -9.82 3.87 7.93
CA SER A 25 -10.46 2.80 8.69
C SER A 25 -10.86 1.62 7.81
N SER A 26 -11.42 1.87 6.61
CA SER A 26 -11.80 0.81 5.68
C SER A 26 -10.60 0.00 5.19
N LYS A 27 -9.47 0.68 4.95
CA LYS A 27 -8.23 0.01 4.54
C LYS A 27 -7.57 -0.78 5.68
N ALA A 28 -7.66 -0.29 6.92
CA ALA A 28 -7.22 -1.05 8.10
C ALA A 28 -8.06 -2.31 8.28
N ALA A 29 -9.38 -2.22 8.07
CA ALA A 29 -10.28 -3.37 8.11
C ALA A 29 -9.91 -4.44 7.07
N LEU A 30 -9.49 -4.05 5.85
CA LEU A 30 -9.02 -5.00 4.83
C LEU A 30 -7.78 -5.79 5.28
N ASN A 31 -6.84 -5.14 5.98
CA ASN A 31 -5.68 -5.86 6.52
C ASN A 31 -6.10 -6.90 7.56
N GLN A 32 -7.02 -6.55 8.45
CA GLN A 32 -7.53 -7.50 9.44
C GLN A 32 -8.35 -8.62 8.79
N LEU A 33 -9.17 -8.32 7.78
CA LEU A 33 -9.88 -9.33 7.02
C LEU A 33 -8.94 -10.30 6.29
N THR A 34 -7.79 -9.81 5.82
CA THR A 34 -6.74 -10.67 5.21
C THR A 34 -6.29 -11.74 6.20
N VAL A 35 -5.99 -11.38 7.44
CA VAL A 35 -5.58 -12.31 8.49
C VAL A 35 -6.71 -13.29 8.83
N TRP A 36 -7.92 -12.78 8.96
CA TRP A 36 -9.10 -13.60 9.27
C TRP A 36 -9.35 -14.64 8.19
N PHE A 37 -9.37 -14.23 6.90
CA PHE A 37 -9.57 -15.18 5.80
C PHE A 37 -8.40 -16.14 5.62
N ALA A 38 -7.17 -15.71 5.85
CA ALA A 38 -6.02 -16.59 5.83
C ALA A 38 -6.17 -17.73 6.84
N SER A 39 -6.67 -17.42 8.04
CA SER A 39 -6.95 -18.44 9.06
C SER A 39 -8.14 -19.32 8.68
N ALA A 40 -9.24 -18.74 8.24
CA ALA A 40 -10.49 -19.47 7.96
C ALA A 40 -10.38 -20.41 6.76
N LEU A 41 -9.56 -20.05 5.75
CA LEU A 41 -9.45 -20.79 4.49
C LEU A 41 -8.22 -21.70 4.41
N SER A 42 -7.34 -21.66 5.41
CA SER A 42 -6.18 -22.53 5.51
C SER A 42 -6.60 -23.99 5.66
N PRO A 43 -5.84 -24.97 5.11
CA PRO A 43 -4.65 -24.82 4.27
C PRO A 43 -4.94 -24.70 2.77
N LYS A 44 -6.21 -24.63 2.38
CA LYS A 44 -6.63 -24.74 0.97
C LYS A 44 -6.36 -23.47 0.15
N ILE A 45 -6.48 -22.30 0.78
CA ILE A 45 -6.35 -21.01 0.11
C ILE A 45 -5.42 -20.12 0.92
N ARG A 46 -4.44 -19.54 0.25
CA ARG A 46 -3.61 -18.48 0.79
C ARG A 46 -4.28 -17.13 0.56
N VAL A 47 -4.27 -16.28 1.57
CA VAL A 47 -4.87 -14.93 1.50
C VAL A 47 -3.82 -13.93 1.96
N ASN A 48 -3.48 -12.99 1.10
CA ASN A 48 -2.52 -11.92 1.40
C ASN A 48 -3.07 -10.59 0.87
N SER A 49 -2.54 -9.50 1.38
CA SER A 49 -2.83 -8.14 0.89
C SER A 49 -1.56 -7.43 0.44
N ILE A 50 -1.75 -6.38 -0.35
CA ILE A 50 -0.69 -5.44 -0.71
C ILE A 50 -1.06 -4.05 -0.21
N SER A 51 -0.07 -3.29 0.22
CA SER A 51 -0.20 -1.87 0.60
C SER A 51 0.72 -1.01 -0.27
N PRO A 52 0.26 -0.60 -1.46
CA PRO A 52 1.02 0.28 -2.31
C PRO A 52 1.20 1.65 -1.68
N GLY A 53 2.34 2.27 -1.93
CA GLY A 53 2.56 3.70 -1.74
C GLY A 53 1.86 4.53 -2.81
N GLY A 54 2.33 5.75 -3.02
CA GLY A 54 1.80 6.61 -4.06
C GLY A 54 2.15 6.09 -5.46
N VAL A 55 1.14 5.69 -6.23
CA VAL A 55 1.27 5.38 -7.65
C VAL A 55 1.01 6.66 -8.45
N TYR A 56 1.92 7.00 -9.36
CA TYR A 56 1.81 8.22 -10.16
C TYR A 56 0.65 8.13 -11.16
N ARG A 57 -0.26 9.08 -11.09
CA ARG A 57 -1.43 9.24 -11.95
C ARG A 57 -1.74 10.72 -12.20
N ASN A 58 -0.74 11.47 -12.64
CA ASN A 58 -0.86 12.90 -12.94
C ASN A 58 -1.35 13.75 -11.75
N GLN A 59 -0.97 13.40 -10.52
CA GLN A 59 -1.25 14.22 -9.35
C GLN A 59 -0.59 15.61 -9.48
N PRO A 60 -1.11 16.62 -8.77
CA PRO A 60 -0.52 17.96 -8.77
C PRO A 60 0.98 17.95 -8.46
N ALA A 61 1.78 18.72 -9.19
CA ALA A 61 3.24 18.75 -9.05
C ALA A 61 3.70 19.05 -7.63
N THR A 62 2.94 19.89 -6.90
CA THR A 62 3.21 20.19 -5.48
C THR A 62 3.08 18.97 -4.59
N PHE A 63 2.08 18.13 -4.81
CA PHE A 63 1.91 16.86 -4.11
C PHE A 63 3.05 15.91 -4.45
N VAL A 64 3.34 15.71 -5.74
CA VAL A 64 4.41 14.82 -6.22
C VAL A 64 5.74 15.20 -5.59
N LYS A 65 6.12 16.48 -5.61
CA LYS A 65 7.36 16.98 -5.02
C LYS A 65 7.47 16.66 -3.53
N LYS A 66 6.39 16.91 -2.77
CA LYS A 66 6.36 16.59 -1.34
C LYS A 66 6.43 15.09 -1.07
N TYR A 67 5.75 14.29 -1.88
CA TYR A 67 5.76 12.83 -1.74
C TYR A 67 7.15 12.26 -1.97
N ILE A 68 7.79 12.59 -3.10
CA ILE A 68 9.11 12.04 -3.45
C ILE A 68 10.21 12.47 -2.48
N SER A 69 10.11 13.66 -1.86
CA SER A 69 11.09 14.10 -0.86
C SER A 69 11.06 13.27 0.43
N LYS A 70 9.98 12.53 0.67
CA LYS A 70 9.81 11.62 1.81
C LYS A 70 9.94 10.14 1.44
N CYS A 71 10.13 9.83 0.16
CA CYS A 71 10.27 8.47 -0.31
C CYS A 71 11.74 8.10 -0.47
N LEU A 72 12.21 7.03 0.18
CA LEU A 72 13.63 6.63 0.12
C LEU A 72 14.12 6.37 -1.31
N LEU A 73 13.25 5.83 -2.19
CA LEU A 73 13.58 5.64 -3.61
C LEU A 73 13.47 6.92 -4.45
N GLY A 74 13.07 8.07 -3.86
CA GLY A 74 13.04 9.37 -4.51
C GLY A 74 12.05 9.48 -5.69
N LYS A 75 11.06 8.61 -5.76
CA LYS A 75 10.06 8.58 -6.83
C LYS A 75 8.73 8.01 -6.37
N MET A 76 7.65 8.31 -7.08
CA MET A 76 6.38 7.57 -6.96
C MET A 76 6.47 6.26 -7.74
N ALA A 77 5.66 5.29 -7.36
CA ALA A 77 5.56 4.03 -8.10
C ALA A 77 4.89 4.24 -9.47
N SER A 78 5.22 3.38 -10.42
CA SER A 78 4.41 3.13 -11.61
C SER A 78 3.50 1.92 -11.39
N GLU A 79 2.58 1.67 -12.32
CA GLU A 79 1.69 0.49 -12.25
C GLU A 79 2.50 -0.81 -12.31
N GLU A 80 3.54 -0.86 -13.14
CA GLU A 80 4.42 -2.02 -13.30
C GLU A 80 5.12 -2.41 -11.98
N ASN A 81 5.41 -1.42 -11.11
CA ASN A 81 6.01 -1.69 -9.81
C ASN A 81 5.09 -2.50 -8.88
N ILE A 82 3.77 -2.52 -9.17
CA ILE A 82 2.78 -3.26 -8.40
C ILE A 82 2.52 -4.65 -8.99
N VAL A 83 2.66 -4.81 -10.31
CA VAL A 83 2.37 -6.06 -11.02
C VAL A 83 3.25 -7.22 -10.52
N GLY A 84 4.56 -7.01 -10.39
CA GLY A 84 5.49 -8.04 -9.94
C GLY A 84 5.13 -8.63 -8.56
N PRO A 85 4.95 -7.80 -7.52
CA PRO A 85 4.49 -8.25 -6.21
C PRO A 85 3.15 -9.01 -6.22
N VAL A 86 2.19 -8.58 -7.06
CA VAL A 86 0.90 -9.30 -7.20
C VAL A 86 1.11 -10.68 -7.80
N ILE A 87 1.88 -10.79 -8.89
CA ILE A 87 2.21 -12.08 -9.53
C ILE A 87 2.95 -12.98 -8.53
N PHE A 88 3.91 -12.45 -7.79
CA PHE A 88 4.62 -13.20 -6.75
C PHE A 88 3.67 -13.79 -5.73
N LEU A 89 2.78 -12.99 -5.15
CA LEU A 89 1.81 -13.47 -4.15
C LEU A 89 0.77 -14.44 -4.73
N ALA A 90 0.45 -14.35 -6.01
CA ALA A 90 -0.49 -15.23 -6.71
C ALA A 90 0.15 -16.54 -7.20
N SER A 91 1.46 -16.65 -7.21
CA SER A 91 2.22 -17.80 -7.72
C SER A 91 2.67 -18.76 -6.62
N ASP A 92 3.19 -19.93 -7.02
CA ASP A 92 3.77 -20.93 -6.11
C ASP A 92 5.07 -20.45 -5.44
N LEU A 93 5.70 -19.39 -5.96
CA LEU A 93 6.87 -18.78 -5.32
C LEU A 93 6.57 -18.25 -3.91
N SER A 94 5.30 -17.99 -3.62
CA SER A 94 4.81 -17.56 -2.30
C SER A 94 4.02 -18.66 -1.58
N SER A 95 4.26 -19.94 -1.87
CA SER A 95 3.49 -21.07 -1.35
C SER A 95 3.47 -21.17 0.18
N TYR A 96 4.47 -20.61 0.87
CA TYR A 96 4.54 -20.57 2.34
C TYR A 96 4.20 -19.19 2.93
N ILE A 97 3.48 -18.33 2.15
CA ILE A 97 3.10 -16.97 2.56
C ILE A 97 1.58 -16.87 2.58
N THR A 98 1.00 -16.64 3.77
CA THR A 98 -0.42 -16.37 3.95
C THR A 98 -0.63 -15.43 5.14
N GLY A 99 -1.69 -14.64 5.14
CA GLY A 99 -2.00 -13.67 6.19
C GLY A 99 -1.08 -12.44 6.21
N GLN A 100 -0.28 -12.23 5.16
CA GLN A 100 0.69 -11.14 5.12
C GLN A 100 0.16 -9.91 4.38
N ASN A 101 0.63 -8.73 4.81
CA ASN A 101 0.47 -7.48 4.09
C ASN A 101 1.81 -7.05 3.51
N LEU A 102 1.97 -7.14 2.19
CA LEU A 102 3.19 -6.75 1.51
C LEU A 102 3.16 -5.25 1.20
N VAL A 103 4.07 -4.50 1.82
CA VAL A 103 4.22 -3.06 1.62
C VAL A 103 5.08 -2.79 0.39
N ILE A 104 4.57 -1.96 -0.55
CA ILE A 104 5.23 -1.62 -1.82
C ILE A 104 5.21 -0.09 -1.95
N ASP A 105 6.04 0.60 -1.19
CA ASP A 105 5.93 2.06 -1.00
C ASP A 105 7.22 2.84 -1.26
N GLY A 106 8.26 2.18 -1.77
CA GLY A 106 9.55 2.83 -2.01
C GLY A 106 10.24 3.34 -0.75
N GLY A 107 9.87 2.80 0.42
CA GLY A 107 10.40 3.20 1.72
C GLY A 107 9.73 4.42 2.34
N TYR A 108 8.61 4.89 1.77
CA TYR A 108 7.89 6.06 2.29
C TYR A 108 7.48 5.90 3.77
N SER A 109 7.05 4.72 4.20
CA SER A 109 6.63 4.47 5.58
C SER A 109 7.81 4.26 6.57
N LYS A 110 9.05 4.41 6.13
CA LYS A 110 10.27 4.19 6.92
C LYS A 110 10.98 5.48 7.33
N VAL A 111 10.44 6.63 6.95
CA VAL A 111 10.98 7.95 7.27
C VAL A 111 10.00 8.76 8.09
#